data_7a5c9cd5ea26a05b92643609f6606fa4
#
_entry.id   7a5c9cd5ea26a05b92643609f6606fa4
#
_cell.length_a   1.000
_cell.length_b   1.000
_cell.length_c   1.000
_cell.angle_alpha   90.00
_cell.angle_beta   90.00
_cell.angle_gamma   90.00
#
_symmetry.space_group_name_H-M   'P 1'
#
loop_
_entity.id
_entity.type
_entity.pdbx_description
1 polymer ?
#
loop_
_entity_poly.entity_id
_entity_poly.type
_entity_poly.pdbx_seq_one_letter_code
_entity_poly.pdbx_strand_id
1 'polypeptide(L)'
;MKAAGIATWIQSKFSFHTLFLLIFVGALLLRLWALDLKLFHHDEAVHAWFSYRLLQEGIYVYDPSYHGPFLYYATAGMFALLGDSDLVGRLLPALFGVSLIPLVYSIHRLGYLDERQTLLASFFIALSPEMVYFSRFLRQDIFQVAFTLLLLVALLYYHSHGRLRYAALAGLAAGLGMTLKEDMPLLLLILLLYGIYLLWSKKISLPCSWRRDALVSFFVFVGTMLLFYSSFGTHPEVIFGQILDPGYIQVNGLFSAINQTGWYRAAEHWISMHNMCRICGPWFFYLVLLILYELPILILAVAGTIQFTMRGFSLSKLL
;
A
#
# COMPACT_ATOMS: atom_id res chain seq x y z
N MET A 1 3.22 -27.65 -26.46
CA MET A 1 4.10 -28.68 -25.92
C MET A 1 5.50 -28.21 -25.52
N LYS A 2 6.17 -27.27 -26.21
CA LYS A 2 7.56 -26.83 -25.87
C LYS A 2 7.67 -26.03 -24.55
N ALA A 3 6.70 -25.19 -24.21
CA ALA A 3 6.75 -24.38 -22.98
C ALA A 3 6.64 -25.21 -21.68
N ALA A 4 5.82 -26.25 -21.68
CA ALA A 4 5.71 -27.16 -20.52
C ALA A 4 7.00 -27.94 -20.26
N GLY A 5 7.74 -28.30 -21.31
CA GLY A 5 9.02 -28.99 -21.18
C GLY A 5 10.15 -28.13 -20.63
N ILE A 6 10.17 -26.84 -20.96
CA ILE A 6 11.16 -25.89 -20.40
C ILE A 6 10.90 -25.66 -18.91
N ALA A 7 9.66 -25.48 -18.51
CA ALA A 7 9.29 -25.28 -17.10
C ALA A 7 9.66 -26.51 -16.24
N THR A 8 9.39 -27.73 -16.73
CA THR A 8 9.76 -28.96 -16.03
C THR A 8 11.28 -29.18 -16.00
N TRP A 9 12.01 -28.81 -17.04
CA TRP A 9 13.47 -28.88 -17.08
C TRP A 9 14.12 -27.92 -16.08
N ILE A 10 13.64 -26.68 -15.99
CA ILE A 10 14.14 -25.70 -15.00
C ILE A 10 13.87 -26.20 -13.58
N GLN A 11 12.66 -26.69 -13.28
CA GLN A 11 12.30 -27.25 -11.97
C GLN A 11 13.11 -28.51 -11.60
N SER A 12 13.58 -29.29 -12.56
CA SER A 12 14.45 -30.46 -12.29
C SER A 12 15.88 -30.06 -11.92
N LYS A 13 16.33 -28.86 -12.30
CA LYS A 13 17.69 -28.35 -12.06
C LYS A 13 17.80 -27.46 -10.81
N PHE A 14 16.73 -26.73 -10.47
CA PHE A 14 16.74 -25.78 -9.36
C PHE A 14 15.56 -26.01 -8.42
N SER A 15 15.84 -26.01 -7.11
CA SER A 15 14.77 -26.09 -6.11
C SER A 15 13.91 -24.83 -6.13
N PHE A 16 12.66 -24.91 -5.66
CA PHE A 16 11.76 -23.78 -5.47
C PHE A 16 12.45 -22.62 -4.74
N HIS A 17 13.12 -22.91 -3.62
CA HIS A 17 13.80 -21.90 -2.81
C HIS A 17 14.95 -21.21 -3.56
N THR A 18 15.68 -21.96 -4.38
CA THR A 18 16.76 -21.39 -5.20
C THR A 18 16.21 -20.42 -6.24
N LEU A 19 15.14 -20.81 -6.95
CA LEU A 19 14.49 -19.94 -7.94
C LEU A 19 13.89 -18.69 -7.28
N PHE A 20 13.22 -18.87 -6.13
CA PHE A 20 12.65 -17.76 -5.36
C PHE A 20 13.75 -16.79 -4.92
N LEU A 21 14.87 -17.29 -4.38
CA LEU A 21 16.01 -16.48 -3.98
C LEU A 21 16.63 -15.73 -5.16
N LEU A 22 16.76 -16.37 -6.33
CA LEU A 22 17.27 -15.70 -7.53
C LEU A 22 16.35 -14.56 -7.98
N ILE A 23 15.02 -14.77 -7.95
CA ILE A 23 14.05 -13.71 -8.25
C ILE A 23 14.17 -12.56 -7.24
N PHE A 24 14.26 -12.88 -5.95
CA PHE A 24 14.40 -11.87 -4.89
C PHE A 24 15.68 -11.05 -5.04
N VAL A 25 16.83 -11.70 -5.24
CA VAL A 25 18.12 -11.03 -5.45
C VAL A 25 18.11 -10.22 -6.74
N GLY A 26 17.55 -10.75 -7.83
CA GLY A 26 17.40 -10.03 -9.09
C GLY A 26 16.52 -8.78 -8.93
N ALA A 27 15.42 -8.88 -8.19
CA ALA A 27 14.56 -7.75 -7.89
C ALA A 27 15.26 -6.68 -7.04
N LEU A 28 16.06 -7.10 -6.06
CA LEU A 28 16.87 -6.21 -5.23
C LEU A 28 17.91 -5.47 -6.08
N LEU A 29 18.68 -6.19 -6.87
CA LEU A 29 19.68 -5.60 -7.77
C LEU A 29 19.06 -4.61 -8.75
N LEU A 30 17.94 -4.98 -9.40
CA LEU A 30 17.27 -4.12 -10.36
C LEU A 30 16.77 -2.80 -9.75
N ARG A 31 16.35 -2.84 -8.47
CA ARG A 31 15.84 -1.65 -7.78
C ARG A 31 16.94 -0.77 -7.18
N LEU A 32 18.05 -1.36 -6.77
CA LEU A 32 19.17 -0.63 -6.16
C LEU A 32 20.20 -0.14 -7.18
N TRP A 33 20.23 -0.73 -8.38
CA TRP A 33 21.20 -0.36 -9.41
C TRP A 33 21.06 1.09 -9.82
N ALA A 34 22.14 1.89 -9.68
CA ALA A 34 22.24 3.27 -10.16
C ALA A 34 21.03 4.16 -9.76
N LEU A 35 20.66 4.16 -8.47
CA LEU A 35 19.55 4.99 -7.95
C LEU A 35 19.84 6.49 -8.05
N ASP A 36 21.11 6.87 -8.04
CA ASP A 36 21.63 8.24 -8.09
C ASP A 36 21.98 8.72 -9.51
N LEU A 37 21.72 7.88 -10.53
CA LEU A 37 22.08 8.20 -11.93
C LEU A 37 21.41 9.47 -12.46
N LYS A 38 20.22 9.78 -11.96
CA LYS A 38 19.46 10.99 -12.32
C LYS A 38 19.10 11.77 -11.06
N LEU A 39 19.14 13.09 -11.18
CA LEU A 39 18.62 13.99 -10.16
C LEU A 39 17.13 13.70 -9.89
N PHE A 40 16.65 14.14 -8.73
CA PHE A 40 15.24 14.04 -8.40
C PHE A 40 14.35 14.67 -9.47
N HIS A 41 13.29 13.96 -9.84
CA HIS A 41 12.18 14.54 -10.59
C HIS A 41 11.50 15.63 -9.74
N HIS A 42 10.75 16.53 -10.38
CA HIS A 42 10.03 17.60 -9.67
C HIS A 42 9.23 17.09 -8.46
N ASP A 43 8.43 16.07 -8.66
CA ASP A 43 7.60 15.50 -7.57
C ASP A 43 8.49 14.92 -6.44
N GLU A 44 9.58 14.23 -6.78
CA GLU A 44 10.52 13.70 -5.79
C GLU A 44 11.18 14.82 -4.99
N ALA A 45 11.62 15.90 -5.69
CA ALA A 45 12.25 17.05 -5.06
C ALA A 45 11.31 17.75 -4.05
N VAL A 46 10.02 17.85 -4.36
CA VAL A 46 9.00 18.37 -3.43
C VAL A 46 8.92 17.50 -2.17
N HIS A 47 8.82 16.18 -2.33
CA HIS A 47 8.75 15.27 -1.19
C HIS A 47 10.04 15.23 -0.38
N ALA A 48 11.19 15.24 -1.05
CA ALA A 48 12.50 15.31 -0.40
C ALA A 48 12.67 16.62 0.38
N TRP A 49 12.23 17.76 -0.19
CA TRP A 49 12.29 19.06 0.46
C TRP A 49 11.46 19.11 1.75
N PHE A 50 10.23 18.66 1.75
CA PHE A 50 9.42 18.60 2.97
C PHE A 50 10.03 17.66 4.02
N SER A 51 10.60 16.53 3.60
CA SER A 51 11.30 15.61 4.50
C SER A 51 12.56 16.22 5.10
N TYR A 52 13.32 16.97 4.28
CA TYR A 52 14.51 17.70 4.73
C TYR A 52 14.15 18.80 5.72
N ARG A 53 13.12 19.61 5.42
CA ARG A 53 12.63 20.63 6.35
C ARG A 53 12.16 20.02 7.67
N LEU A 54 11.45 18.90 7.63
CA LEU A 54 11.06 18.19 8.86
C LEU A 54 12.30 17.78 9.67
N LEU A 55 13.37 17.33 9.02
CA LEU A 55 14.61 16.95 9.69
C LEU A 55 15.34 18.16 10.29
N GLN A 56 15.42 19.29 9.58
CA GLN A 56 16.18 20.47 10.00
C GLN A 56 15.41 21.35 10.99
N GLU A 57 14.14 21.55 10.73
CA GLU A 57 13.31 22.52 11.47
C GLU A 57 12.41 21.82 12.51
N GLY A 58 12.24 20.51 12.43
CA GLY A 58 11.34 19.74 13.29
C GLY A 58 9.85 20.05 13.03
N ILE A 59 9.52 20.72 11.93
CA ILE A 59 8.19 21.22 11.64
C ILE A 59 7.61 20.50 10.42
N TYR A 60 6.49 19.84 10.62
CA TYR A 60 5.64 19.33 9.55
C TYR A 60 4.17 19.50 9.92
N VAL A 61 3.43 20.18 9.07
CA VAL A 61 1.96 20.32 9.17
C VAL A 61 1.35 19.68 7.94
N TYR A 62 0.40 18.77 8.16
CA TYR A 62 -0.28 18.08 7.08
C TYR A 62 -0.99 19.05 6.12
N ASP A 63 -0.72 18.91 4.82
CA ASP A 63 -1.40 19.59 3.74
C ASP A 63 -1.98 18.54 2.76
N PRO A 64 -3.30 18.51 2.56
CA PRO A 64 -3.96 17.56 1.64
C PRO A 64 -3.42 17.58 0.22
N SER A 65 -2.87 18.70 -0.25
CA SER A 65 -2.34 18.86 -1.60
C SER A 65 -1.13 17.94 -1.89
N TYR A 66 -0.44 17.52 -0.82
CA TYR A 66 0.79 16.73 -0.90
C TYR A 66 0.64 15.31 -0.34
N HIS A 67 -0.61 14.84 -0.17
CA HIS A 67 -0.94 13.53 0.39
C HIS A 67 -0.58 13.35 1.88
N GLY A 68 -0.61 12.10 2.35
CA GLY A 68 -0.46 11.79 3.76
C GLY A 68 0.97 11.92 4.32
N PRO A 69 1.11 12.02 5.64
CA PRO A 69 2.35 12.38 6.33
C PRO A 69 3.42 11.29 6.40
N PHE A 70 3.07 10.00 6.25
CA PHE A 70 4.00 8.88 6.44
C PHE A 70 5.29 9.04 5.63
N LEU A 71 5.17 9.39 4.33
CA LEU A 71 6.32 9.50 3.43
C LEU A 71 7.37 10.48 3.97
N TYR A 72 6.94 11.61 4.49
CA TYR A 72 7.83 12.68 4.99
C TYR A 72 8.59 12.23 6.23
N TYR A 73 7.91 11.60 7.20
CA TYR A 73 8.55 11.08 8.40
C TYR A 73 9.51 9.93 8.09
N ALA A 74 9.11 9.02 7.23
CA ALA A 74 9.93 7.88 6.83
C ALA A 74 11.19 8.34 6.07
N THR A 75 11.06 9.28 5.15
CA THR A 75 12.18 9.85 4.38
C THR A 75 13.09 10.71 5.26
N ALA A 76 12.52 11.54 6.16
CA ALA A 76 13.30 12.31 7.13
C ALA A 76 14.13 11.39 8.04
N GLY A 77 13.56 10.26 8.48
CA GLY A 77 14.29 9.24 9.22
C GLY A 77 15.45 8.64 8.43
N MET A 78 15.27 8.39 7.13
CA MET A 78 16.36 7.91 6.26
C MET A 78 17.45 8.98 6.09
N PHE A 79 17.07 10.24 5.90
CA PHE A 79 18.02 11.36 5.81
C PHE A 79 18.79 11.56 7.13
N ALA A 80 18.15 11.39 8.27
CA ALA A 80 18.82 11.45 9.58
C ALA A 80 19.87 10.35 9.76
N LEU A 81 19.63 9.14 9.23
CA LEU A 81 20.49 7.99 9.40
C LEU A 81 21.64 7.91 8.37
N LEU A 82 21.38 8.30 7.11
CA LEU A 82 22.27 8.04 5.99
C LEU A 82 22.69 9.31 5.21
N GLY A 83 22.18 10.48 5.62
CA GLY A 83 22.41 11.76 4.93
C GLY A 83 21.37 12.05 3.85
N ASP A 84 21.27 13.33 3.46
CA ASP A 84 20.30 13.87 2.52
C ASP A 84 20.88 13.80 1.09
N SER A 85 20.53 12.75 0.36
CA SER A 85 20.93 12.58 -1.05
C SER A 85 19.81 11.93 -1.86
N ASP A 86 19.89 12.10 -3.19
CA ASP A 86 18.95 11.47 -4.13
C ASP A 86 18.94 9.95 -4.00
N LEU A 87 20.10 9.34 -3.75
CA LEU A 87 20.21 7.91 -3.47
C LEU A 87 19.41 7.51 -2.23
N VAL A 88 19.64 8.21 -1.12
CA VAL A 88 18.99 7.88 0.18
C VAL A 88 17.47 8.10 0.11
N GLY A 89 17.03 9.16 -0.57
CA GLY A 89 15.59 9.40 -0.77
C GLY A 89 14.90 8.25 -1.53
N ARG A 90 15.59 7.63 -2.51
CA ARG A 90 15.04 6.50 -3.29
C ARG A 90 15.29 5.13 -2.65
N LEU A 91 16.14 5.05 -1.65
CA LEU A 91 16.47 3.76 -1.01
C LEU A 91 15.24 3.14 -0.33
N LEU A 92 14.45 3.96 0.38
CA LEU A 92 13.26 3.47 1.08
C LEU A 92 12.18 2.94 0.12
N PRO A 93 11.77 3.64 -0.94
CA PRO A 93 10.90 3.08 -1.98
C PRO A 93 11.43 1.78 -2.57
N ALA A 94 12.75 1.68 -2.83
CA ALA A 94 13.36 0.47 -3.36
C ALA A 94 13.21 -0.73 -2.41
N LEU A 95 13.44 -0.55 -1.12
CA LEU A 95 13.26 -1.58 -0.10
C LEU A 95 11.80 -2.00 0.03
N PHE A 96 10.86 -1.06 -0.01
CA PHE A 96 9.43 -1.36 0.00
C PHE A 96 9.00 -2.15 -1.24
N GLY A 97 9.49 -1.78 -2.42
CA GLY A 97 9.21 -2.53 -3.64
C GLY A 97 9.76 -3.96 -3.63
N VAL A 98 10.94 -4.18 -3.01
CA VAL A 98 11.49 -5.53 -2.82
C VAL A 98 10.68 -6.31 -1.78
N SER A 99 10.16 -5.66 -0.74
CA SER A 99 9.38 -6.30 0.33
C SER A 99 8.08 -6.96 -0.15
N LEU A 100 7.57 -6.60 -1.31
CA LEU A 100 6.40 -7.24 -1.92
C LEU A 100 6.64 -8.75 -2.17
N ILE A 101 7.86 -9.14 -2.52
CA ILE A 101 8.20 -10.54 -2.82
C ILE A 101 8.08 -11.44 -1.57
N PRO A 102 8.69 -11.12 -0.40
CA PRO A 102 8.47 -11.91 0.81
C PRO A 102 7.03 -11.85 1.33
N LEU A 103 6.27 -10.80 1.03
CA LEU A 103 4.83 -10.79 1.34
C LEU A 103 4.06 -11.83 0.51
N VAL A 104 4.35 -11.98 -0.79
CA VAL A 104 3.81 -13.06 -1.62
C VAL A 104 4.22 -14.43 -1.10
N TYR A 105 5.49 -14.60 -0.70
CA TYR A 105 5.94 -15.84 -0.05
C TYR A 105 5.17 -16.15 1.24
N SER A 106 4.78 -15.12 1.99
CA SER A 106 3.95 -15.29 3.20
C SER A 106 2.56 -15.87 2.87
N ILE A 107 1.98 -15.53 1.72
CA ILE A 107 0.72 -16.12 1.23
C ILE A 107 0.92 -17.61 0.86
N HIS A 108 2.05 -17.93 0.22
CA HIS A 108 2.44 -19.33 -0.06
C HIS A 108 2.56 -20.15 1.23
N ARG A 109 3.18 -19.59 2.28
CA ARG A 109 3.31 -20.25 3.58
C ARG A 109 1.98 -20.61 4.24
N LEU A 110 0.90 -19.92 3.89
CA LEU A 110 -0.46 -20.23 4.32
C LEU A 110 -1.15 -21.27 3.44
N GLY A 111 -0.51 -21.72 2.34
CA GLY A 111 -1.07 -22.68 1.41
C GLY A 111 -2.07 -22.12 0.40
N TYR A 112 -2.19 -20.79 0.31
CA TYR A 112 -3.09 -20.14 -0.66
C TYR A 112 -2.49 -20.07 -2.08
N LEU A 113 -1.16 -20.07 -2.19
CA LEU A 113 -0.43 -20.15 -3.44
C LEU A 113 0.44 -21.42 -3.45
N ASP A 114 0.46 -22.11 -4.56
CA ASP A 114 1.43 -23.16 -4.79
C ASP A 114 2.82 -22.59 -5.17
N GLU A 115 3.84 -23.44 -5.28
CA GLU A 115 5.21 -23.01 -5.62
C GLU A 115 5.28 -22.29 -6.97
N ARG A 116 4.55 -22.76 -7.99
CA ARG A 116 4.56 -22.17 -9.33
C ARG A 116 3.88 -20.81 -9.35
N GLN A 117 2.74 -20.69 -8.69
CA GLN A 117 2.01 -19.44 -8.54
C GLN A 117 2.86 -18.40 -7.81
N THR A 118 3.55 -18.84 -6.75
CA THR A 118 4.44 -17.99 -5.96
C THR A 118 5.62 -17.47 -6.78
N LEU A 119 6.30 -18.36 -7.52
CA LEU A 119 7.40 -17.97 -8.41
C LEU A 119 6.92 -17.02 -9.50
N LEU A 120 5.78 -17.29 -10.12
CA LEU A 120 5.22 -16.47 -11.19
C LEU A 120 4.82 -15.08 -10.68
N ALA A 121 4.12 -15.01 -9.56
CA ALA A 121 3.74 -13.73 -8.94
C ALA A 121 4.98 -12.91 -8.53
N SER A 122 5.96 -13.56 -7.89
CA SER A 122 7.22 -12.93 -7.51
C SER A 122 8.01 -12.43 -8.72
N PHE A 123 8.05 -13.21 -9.81
CA PHE A 123 8.71 -12.83 -11.04
C PHE A 123 8.06 -11.60 -11.70
N PHE A 124 6.72 -11.55 -11.77
CA PHE A 124 6.03 -10.38 -12.31
C PHE A 124 6.22 -9.14 -11.44
N ILE A 125 6.16 -9.25 -10.12
CA ILE A 125 6.48 -8.14 -9.21
C ILE A 125 7.93 -7.66 -9.41
N ALA A 126 8.86 -8.59 -9.62
CA ALA A 126 10.26 -8.25 -9.84
C ALA A 126 10.49 -7.45 -11.13
N LEU A 127 9.78 -7.79 -12.21
CA LEU A 127 10.02 -7.27 -13.56
C LEU A 127 8.96 -6.30 -14.09
N SER A 128 7.78 -6.17 -13.43
CA SER A 128 6.75 -5.22 -13.84
C SER A 128 7.35 -3.81 -13.98
N PRO A 129 7.20 -3.16 -15.14
CA PRO A 129 7.70 -1.81 -15.36
C PRO A 129 7.19 -0.82 -14.32
N GLU A 130 5.90 -0.87 -14.00
CA GLU A 130 5.26 -0.01 -13.00
C GLU A 130 5.85 -0.27 -11.60
N MET A 131 5.97 -1.54 -11.19
CA MET A 131 6.54 -1.88 -9.88
C MET A 131 8.00 -1.45 -9.77
N VAL A 132 8.80 -1.61 -10.83
CA VAL A 132 10.20 -1.18 -10.85
C VAL A 132 10.30 0.34 -10.84
N TYR A 133 9.50 1.03 -11.66
CA TYR A 133 9.50 2.49 -11.74
C TYR A 133 9.17 3.12 -10.38
N PHE A 134 8.02 2.78 -9.80
CA PHE A 134 7.60 3.34 -8.51
C PHE A 134 8.45 2.87 -7.31
N SER A 135 9.16 1.75 -7.43
CA SER A 135 10.17 1.35 -6.43
C SER A 135 11.44 2.21 -6.49
N ARG A 136 11.66 2.97 -7.55
CA ARG A 136 12.85 3.82 -7.76
C ARG A 136 12.50 5.31 -7.80
N PHE A 137 11.32 5.64 -7.29
CA PHE A 137 10.77 6.98 -7.33
C PHE A 137 10.25 7.36 -5.94
N LEU A 138 10.71 8.48 -5.40
CA LEU A 138 10.33 8.95 -4.07
C LEU A 138 8.90 9.50 -4.09
N ARG A 139 7.93 8.57 -3.99
CA ARG A 139 6.49 8.88 -3.99
C ARG A 139 5.71 7.83 -3.20
N GLN A 140 4.47 8.16 -2.85
CA GLN A 140 3.61 7.33 -2.00
C GLN A 140 3.23 5.97 -2.59
N ASP A 141 3.28 5.81 -3.92
CA ASP A 141 2.64 4.71 -4.65
C ASP A 141 3.12 3.32 -4.21
N ILE A 142 4.44 3.09 -4.18
CA ILE A 142 4.99 1.77 -3.81
C ILE A 142 4.75 1.40 -2.35
N PHE A 143 4.73 2.39 -1.45
CA PHE A 143 4.40 2.19 -0.04
C PHE A 143 2.94 1.79 0.12
N GLN A 144 2.03 2.43 -0.65
CA GLN A 144 0.61 2.12 -0.65
C GLN A 144 0.38 0.67 -1.08
N VAL A 145 1.04 0.22 -2.17
CA VAL A 145 0.99 -1.18 -2.61
C VAL A 145 1.50 -2.12 -1.53
N ALA A 146 2.61 -1.78 -0.87
CA ALA A 146 3.20 -2.62 0.17
C ALA A 146 2.28 -2.74 1.40
N PHE A 147 1.70 -1.64 1.87
CA PHE A 147 0.77 -1.69 3.01
C PHE A 147 -0.56 -2.36 2.64
N THR A 148 -1.04 -2.20 1.42
CA THR A 148 -2.19 -2.94 0.92
C THR A 148 -1.95 -4.44 0.92
N LEU A 149 -0.80 -4.88 0.40
CA LEU A 149 -0.45 -6.30 0.40
C LEU A 149 -0.20 -6.82 1.82
N LEU A 150 0.44 -6.02 2.69
CA LEU A 150 0.63 -6.37 4.09
C LEU A 150 -0.71 -6.51 4.83
N LEU A 151 -1.68 -5.63 4.57
CA LEU A 151 -3.05 -5.73 5.10
C LEU A 151 -3.71 -7.05 4.68
N LEU A 152 -3.65 -7.39 3.38
CA LEU A 152 -4.19 -8.65 2.87
C LEU A 152 -3.51 -9.85 3.52
N VAL A 153 -2.18 -9.87 3.60
CA VAL A 153 -1.42 -10.92 4.29
C VAL A 153 -1.84 -11.04 5.76
N ALA A 154 -1.95 -9.93 6.47
CA ALA A 154 -2.36 -9.91 7.87
C ALA A 154 -3.78 -10.48 8.07
N LEU A 155 -4.73 -10.11 7.19
CA LEU A 155 -6.10 -10.66 7.21
C LEU A 155 -6.12 -12.17 6.92
N LEU A 156 -5.33 -12.66 5.96
CA LEU A 156 -5.20 -14.08 5.66
C LEU A 156 -4.61 -14.86 6.85
N TYR A 157 -3.57 -14.32 7.47
CA TYR A 157 -2.99 -14.91 8.69
C TYR A 157 -3.97 -14.88 9.86
N TYR A 158 -4.74 -13.80 10.00
CA TYR A 158 -5.79 -13.72 11.02
C TYR A 158 -6.88 -14.76 10.78
N HIS A 159 -7.35 -14.90 9.54
CA HIS A 159 -8.31 -15.94 9.18
C HIS A 159 -7.80 -17.35 9.49
N SER A 160 -6.53 -17.64 9.15
CA SER A 160 -5.95 -18.97 9.31
C SER A 160 -5.61 -19.34 10.78
N HIS A 161 -5.25 -18.36 11.61
CA HIS A 161 -4.71 -18.62 12.94
C HIS A 161 -5.53 -18.02 14.10
N GLY A 162 -6.41 -17.05 13.85
CA GLY A 162 -7.22 -16.36 14.87
C GLY A 162 -6.41 -15.62 15.94
N ARG A 163 -5.17 -15.18 15.67
CA ARG A 163 -4.30 -14.57 16.68
C ARG A 163 -4.37 -13.05 16.64
N LEU A 164 -4.50 -12.43 17.81
CA LEU A 164 -4.57 -10.98 18.01
C LEU A 164 -3.49 -10.18 17.27
N ARG A 165 -2.24 -10.67 17.25
CA ARG A 165 -1.13 -10.00 16.56
C ARG A 165 -1.39 -9.72 15.07
N TYR A 166 -2.13 -10.61 14.41
CA TYR A 166 -2.45 -10.42 12.98
C TYR A 166 -3.59 -9.41 12.79
N ALA A 167 -4.55 -9.35 13.72
CA ALA A 167 -5.54 -8.29 13.74
C ALA A 167 -4.91 -6.92 14.00
N ALA A 168 -3.98 -6.83 14.95
CA ALA A 168 -3.22 -5.62 15.21
C ALA A 168 -2.36 -5.20 13.99
N LEU A 169 -1.70 -6.17 13.33
CA LEU A 169 -0.93 -5.91 12.10
C LEU A 169 -1.83 -5.41 10.96
N ALA A 170 -3.05 -5.95 10.84
CA ALA A 170 -4.02 -5.45 9.86
C ALA A 170 -4.44 -4.00 10.16
N GLY A 171 -4.70 -3.67 11.43
CA GLY A 171 -4.97 -2.29 11.86
C GLY A 171 -3.81 -1.34 11.58
N LEU A 172 -2.58 -1.79 11.85
CA LEU A 172 -1.37 -1.01 11.57
C LEU A 172 -1.19 -0.77 10.07
N ALA A 173 -1.29 -1.82 9.24
CA ALA A 173 -1.14 -1.71 7.79
C ALA A 173 -2.20 -0.80 7.18
N ALA A 174 -3.48 -0.92 7.62
CA ALA A 174 -4.55 -0.03 7.22
C ALA A 174 -4.29 1.43 7.64
N GLY A 175 -3.85 1.64 8.89
CA GLY A 175 -3.52 2.97 9.42
C GLY A 175 -2.37 3.63 8.66
N LEU A 176 -1.29 2.89 8.41
CA LEU A 176 -0.16 3.37 7.61
C LEU A 176 -0.58 3.68 6.17
N GLY A 177 -1.40 2.84 5.54
CA GLY A 177 -1.97 3.14 4.21
C GLY A 177 -2.81 4.41 4.21
N MET A 178 -3.63 4.65 5.24
CA MET A 178 -4.40 5.91 5.39
C MET A 178 -3.52 7.13 5.54
N THR A 179 -2.29 6.98 6.07
CA THR A 179 -1.34 8.09 6.20
C THR A 179 -0.46 8.28 4.95
N LEU A 180 -0.81 7.63 3.84
CA LEU A 180 -0.13 7.77 2.54
C LEU A 180 -1.01 8.43 1.49
N LYS A 181 -2.15 7.80 1.16
CA LYS A 181 -3.01 8.25 0.05
C LYS A 181 -4.49 8.14 0.37
N GLU A 182 -5.25 8.97 -0.27
CA GLU A 182 -6.70 9.12 -0.09
C GLU A 182 -7.53 8.03 -0.80
N ASP A 183 -6.89 7.10 -1.51
CA ASP A 183 -7.52 5.91 -2.11
C ASP A 183 -7.76 4.77 -1.09
N MET A 184 -7.04 4.80 0.05
CA MET A 184 -7.15 3.77 1.09
C MET A 184 -8.58 3.59 1.65
N PRO A 185 -9.38 4.64 1.92
CA PRO A 185 -10.78 4.48 2.34
C PRO A 185 -11.61 3.64 1.38
N LEU A 186 -11.43 3.83 0.07
CA LEU A 186 -12.13 3.05 -0.95
C LEU A 186 -11.72 1.58 -0.90
N LEU A 187 -10.43 1.31 -0.77
CA LEU A 187 -9.91 -0.05 -0.62
C LEU A 187 -10.47 -0.73 0.64
N LEU A 188 -10.45 -0.03 1.78
CA LEU A 188 -11.01 -0.55 3.03
C LEU A 188 -12.52 -0.85 2.91
N LEU A 189 -13.27 0.01 2.23
CA LEU A 189 -14.68 -0.22 1.95
C LEU A 189 -14.88 -1.48 1.09
N ILE A 190 -14.10 -1.66 0.03
CA ILE A 190 -14.16 -2.85 -0.84
C ILE A 190 -13.86 -4.11 -0.03
N LEU A 191 -12.81 -4.10 0.79
CA LEU A 191 -12.43 -5.23 1.63
C LEU A 191 -13.49 -5.52 2.69
N LEU A 192 -14.10 -4.49 3.27
CA LEU A 192 -15.21 -4.64 4.23
C LEU A 192 -16.43 -5.30 3.59
N LEU A 193 -16.86 -4.77 2.44
CA LEU A 193 -18.02 -5.31 1.71
C LEU A 193 -17.77 -6.76 1.27
N TYR A 194 -16.56 -7.05 0.80
CA TYR A 194 -16.17 -8.41 0.43
C TYR A 194 -16.12 -9.35 1.65
N GLY A 195 -15.58 -8.88 2.77
CA GLY A 195 -15.59 -9.63 4.03
C GLY A 195 -17.01 -9.95 4.53
N ILE A 196 -17.91 -8.97 4.47
CA ILE A 196 -19.35 -9.16 4.79
C ILE A 196 -19.98 -10.21 3.86
N TYR A 197 -19.71 -10.14 2.56
CA TYR A 197 -20.17 -11.14 1.59
C TYR A 197 -19.65 -12.55 1.93
N LEU A 198 -18.38 -12.70 2.27
CA LEU A 198 -17.80 -13.99 2.65
C LEU A 198 -18.44 -14.57 3.92
N LEU A 199 -18.72 -13.73 4.91
CA LEU A 199 -19.43 -14.12 6.15
C LEU A 199 -20.86 -14.51 5.86
N TRP A 200 -21.61 -13.70 5.11
CA TRP A 200 -22.98 -13.96 4.74
C TRP A 200 -23.13 -15.24 3.92
N SER A 201 -22.23 -15.47 2.98
CA SER A 201 -22.17 -16.70 2.18
C SER A 201 -21.62 -17.91 2.93
N LYS A 202 -21.29 -17.77 4.22
CA LYS A 202 -20.72 -18.83 5.09
C LYS A 202 -19.43 -19.44 4.55
N LYS A 203 -18.67 -18.67 3.78
CA LYS A 203 -17.37 -19.12 3.21
C LYS A 203 -16.23 -18.97 4.20
N ILE A 204 -16.35 -18.06 5.15
CA ILE A 204 -15.44 -17.86 6.26
C ILE A 204 -16.22 -17.83 7.59
N SER A 205 -15.53 -18.15 8.69
CA SER A 205 -16.03 -17.99 10.05
C SER A 205 -15.08 -17.10 10.85
N LEU A 206 -15.64 -16.30 11.75
CA LEU A 206 -14.84 -15.48 12.65
C LEU A 206 -14.40 -16.29 13.87
N PRO A 207 -13.17 -16.08 14.38
CA PRO A 207 -12.71 -16.63 15.66
C PRO A 207 -13.63 -16.17 16.82
N CYS A 208 -13.70 -16.94 17.90
CA CYS A 208 -14.49 -16.53 19.07
C CYS A 208 -14.05 -15.19 19.67
N SER A 209 -12.78 -14.83 19.54
CA SER A 209 -12.19 -13.57 20.03
C SER A 209 -12.39 -12.36 19.10
N TRP A 210 -13.09 -12.52 17.96
CA TRP A 210 -13.13 -11.52 16.88
C TRP A 210 -13.50 -10.10 17.36
N ARG A 211 -14.41 -9.96 18.35
CA ARG A 211 -14.83 -8.64 18.86
C ARG A 211 -13.68 -7.90 19.53
N ARG A 212 -12.94 -8.59 20.41
CA ARG A 212 -11.74 -8.03 21.05
C ARG A 212 -10.68 -7.70 20.01
N ASP A 213 -10.44 -8.61 19.07
CA ASP A 213 -9.39 -8.49 18.06
C ASP A 213 -9.71 -7.36 17.07
N ALA A 214 -10.98 -7.16 16.71
CA ALA A 214 -11.44 -6.02 15.92
C ALA A 214 -11.29 -4.69 16.67
N LEU A 215 -11.59 -4.65 17.98
CA LEU A 215 -11.35 -3.46 18.79
C LEU A 215 -9.86 -3.09 18.83
N VAL A 216 -8.97 -4.06 19.05
CA VAL A 216 -7.52 -3.81 19.04
C VAL A 216 -7.07 -3.33 17.66
N SER A 217 -7.52 -3.98 16.58
CA SER A 217 -7.24 -3.54 15.20
C SER A 217 -7.68 -2.10 14.97
N PHE A 218 -8.89 -1.75 15.41
CA PHE A 218 -9.44 -0.40 15.30
C PHE A 218 -8.62 0.63 16.10
N PHE A 219 -8.25 0.32 17.34
CA PHE A 219 -7.43 1.26 18.13
C PHE A 219 -6.01 1.42 17.59
N VAL A 220 -5.41 0.36 17.04
CA VAL A 220 -4.12 0.45 16.36
C VAL A 220 -4.25 1.31 15.08
N PHE A 221 -5.30 1.10 14.29
CA PHE A 221 -5.60 1.89 13.10
C PHE A 221 -5.75 3.38 13.44
N VAL A 222 -6.66 3.70 14.38
CA VAL A 222 -6.92 5.09 14.80
C VAL A 222 -5.68 5.70 15.44
N GLY A 223 -4.99 4.98 16.33
CA GLY A 223 -3.77 5.45 16.98
C GLY A 223 -2.67 5.79 15.96
N THR A 224 -2.51 4.96 14.92
CA THR A 224 -1.56 5.24 13.84
C THR A 224 -1.94 6.53 13.09
N MET A 225 -3.21 6.70 12.75
CA MET A 225 -3.68 7.92 12.09
C MET A 225 -3.48 9.16 12.97
N LEU A 226 -3.92 9.09 14.23
CA LEU A 226 -3.76 10.19 15.18
C LEU A 226 -2.29 10.60 15.34
N LEU A 227 -1.40 9.61 15.46
CA LEU A 227 0.03 9.85 15.64
C LEU A 227 0.63 10.61 14.46
N PHE A 228 0.38 10.15 13.24
CA PHE A 228 0.98 10.75 12.04
C PHE A 228 0.33 12.08 11.65
N TYR A 229 -1.01 12.16 11.63
CA TYR A 229 -1.71 13.40 11.24
C TYR A 229 -1.59 14.51 12.26
N SER A 230 -1.40 14.21 13.55
CA SER A 230 -1.11 15.23 14.57
C SER A 230 0.37 15.61 14.62
N SER A 231 1.19 15.13 13.69
CA SER A 231 2.64 15.33 13.71
C SER A 231 3.25 14.90 15.06
N PHE A 232 2.95 13.67 15.47
CA PHE A 232 3.34 13.11 16.78
C PHE A 232 2.86 13.94 17.99
N GLY A 233 1.68 14.53 17.85
CA GLY A 233 1.02 15.31 18.91
C GLY A 233 1.39 16.79 18.95
N THR A 234 2.24 17.28 18.04
CA THR A 234 2.63 18.69 17.98
C THR A 234 1.56 19.59 17.32
N HIS A 235 0.73 18.99 16.44
CA HIS A 235 -0.30 19.69 15.67
C HIS A 235 -1.66 18.99 15.74
N PRO A 236 -2.28 18.87 16.93
CA PRO A 236 -3.59 18.21 17.08
C PRO A 236 -4.71 18.97 16.34
N GLU A 237 -4.55 20.25 16.09
CA GLU A 237 -5.49 21.07 15.32
C GLU A 237 -5.67 20.57 13.89
N VAL A 238 -4.73 19.85 13.32
CA VAL A 238 -4.87 19.22 11.99
C VAL A 238 -6.01 18.20 12.00
N ILE A 239 -6.18 17.44 13.10
CA ILE A 239 -7.22 16.43 13.22
C ILE A 239 -8.54 17.04 13.64
N PHE A 240 -8.49 17.87 14.70
CA PHE A 240 -9.69 18.36 15.37
C PHE A 240 -10.18 19.71 14.83
N GLY A 241 -9.37 20.41 14.00
CA GLY A 241 -9.69 21.76 13.54
C GLY A 241 -9.95 22.69 14.72
N GLN A 242 -11.07 23.40 14.67
CA GLN A 242 -11.52 24.29 15.74
C GLN A 242 -12.64 23.66 16.60
N ILE A 243 -12.86 22.33 16.49
CA ILE A 243 -13.91 21.63 17.26
C ILE A 243 -13.64 21.69 18.77
N LEU A 244 -12.37 21.72 19.16
CA LEU A 244 -11.95 21.80 20.57
C LEU A 244 -11.92 23.23 21.12
N ASP A 245 -12.25 24.26 20.31
CA ASP A 245 -12.35 25.66 20.73
C ASP A 245 -13.83 26.09 20.89
N PRO A 246 -14.37 26.09 22.11
CA PRO A 246 -15.74 26.51 22.36
C PRO A 246 -16.03 27.98 21.95
N GLY A 247 -15.02 28.85 22.06
CA GLY A 247 -15.15 30.24 21.64
C GLY A 247 -15.33 30.39 20.15
N TYR A 248 -14.55 29.61 19.37
CA TYR A 248 -14.72 29.57 17.92
C TYR A 248 -16.10 29.05 17.52
N ILE A 249 -16.56 27.96 18.16
CA ILE A 249 -17.86 27.34 17.87
C ILE A 249 -19.00 28.33 18.19
N GLN A 250 -18.90 29.07 19.31
CA GLN A 250 -19.92 30.05 19.70
C GLN A 250 -20.07 31.17 18.67
N VAL A 251 -18.98 31.59 18.05
CA VAL A 251 -18.98 32.69 17.07
C VAL A 251 -19.30 32.23 15.66
N ASN A 252 -18.69 31.11 15.24
CA ASN A 252 -18.70 30.63 13.84
C ASN A 252 -19.56 29.41 13.59
N GLY A 253 -20.02 28.73 14.64
CA GLY A 253 -20.81 27.51 14.59
C GLY A 253 -19.97 26.24 14.43
N LEU A 254 -20.56 25.10 14.84
CA LEU A 254 -19.91 23.80 14.82
C LEU A 254 -19.51 23.37 13.41
N PHE A 255 -20.33 23.65 12.40
CA PHE A 255 -20.04 23.26 11.02
C PHE A 255 -18.76 23.96 10.48
N SER A 256 -18.59 25.24 10.81
CA SER A 256 -17.37 25.97 10.46
C SER A 256 -16.14 25.41 11.16
N ALA A 257 -16.26 24.94 12.41
CA ALA A 257 -15.18 24.29 13.13
C ALA A 257 -14.80 22.94 12.50
N ILE A 258 -15.78 22.15 12.04
CA ILE A 258 -15.57 20.89 11.32
C ILE A 258 -14.83 21.10 9.99
N ASN A 259 -15.17 22.17 9.25
CA ASN A 259 -14.54 22.49 7.96
C ASN A 259 -13.03 22.79 8.10
N GLN A 260 -12.55 23.12 9.29
CA GLN A 260 -11.13 23.34 9.56
C GLN A 260 -10.36 22.05 9.86
N THR A 261 -11.03 20.90 9.96
CA THR A 261 -10.36 19.62 10.18
C THR A 261 -9.59 19.16 8.94
N GLY A 262 -8.43 18.54 9.14
CA GLY A 262 -7.61 18.04 8.03
C GLY A 262 -8.32 17.00 7.16
N TRP A 263 -9.14 16.14 7.77
CA TRP A 263 -9.90 15.12 7.02
C TRP A 263 -11.03 15.73 6.17
N TYR A 264 -11.70 16.82 6.65
CA TYR A 264 -12.67 17.53 5.83
C TYR A 264 -12.00 18.25 4.66
N ARG A 265 -10.90 18.97 4.93
CA ARG A 265 -10.10 19.68 3.92
C ARG A 265 -9.52 18.69 2.89
N ALA A 266 -9.10 17.49 3.32
CA ALA A 266 -8.65 16.45 2.40
C ALA A 266 -9.79 15.98 1.48
N ALA A 267 -10.96 15.69 2.04
CA ALA A 267 -12.12 15.26 1.25
C ALA A 267 -12.54 16.37 0.26
N GLU A 268 -12.63 17.62 0.69
CA GLU A 268 -12.95 18.77 -0.15
C GLU A 268 -11.93 18.94 -1.29
N HIS A 269 -10.63 18.89 -0.97
CA HIS A 269 -9.56 19.02 -1.94
C HIS A 269 -9.67 17.94 -3.02
N TRP A 270 -9.76 16.66 -2.64
CA TRP A 270 -9.77 15.57 -3.59
C TRP A 270 -11.08 15.45 -4.38
N ILE A 271 -12.22 15.80 -3.78
CA ILE A 271 -13.48 15.91 -4.52
C ILE A 271 -13.41 17.05 -5.55
N SER A 272 -12.86 18.20 -5.18
CA SER A 272 -12.71 19.32 -6.11
C SER A 272 -11.76 18.99 -7.26
N MET A 273 -10.70 18.21 -7.00
CA MET A 273 -9.75 17.77 -8.02
C MET A 273 -10.37 16.85 -9.08
N HIS A 274 -11.42 16.09 -8.75
CA HIS A 274 -12.16 15.29 -9.74
C HIS A 274 -12.96 16.14 -10.73
N ASN A 275 -13.28 17.37 -10.36
CA ASN A 275 -13.97 18.32 -11.25
C ASN A 275 -13.00 19.03 -12.21
N MET A 276 -11.69 18.89 -12.01
CA MET A 276 -10.67 19.47 -12.87
C MET A 276 -10.13 18.44 -13.85
N CYS A 277 -10.17 18.76 -15.12
CA CYS A 277 -9.60 17.92 -16.16
C CYS A 277 -8.07 18.05 -16.16
N ARG A 278 -7.35 17.22 -15.37
CA ARG A 278 -5.87 17.17 -15.37
C ARG A 278 -5.32 16.47 -16.62
N ILE A 279 -5.94 15.37 -17.00
CA ILE A 279 -5.61 14.61 -18.22
C ILE A 279 -6.94 14.38 -18.94
N CYS A 280 -7.26 15.25 -19.90
CA CYS A 280 -8.47 15.15 -20.70
C CYS A 280 -8.33 13.99 -21.70
N GLY A 281 -8.23 12.78 -21.19
CA GLY A 281 -8.17 11.56 -21.98
C GLY A 281 -9.55 10.87 -22.09
N PRO A 282 -9.71 9.94 -23.04
CA PRO A 282 -10.90 9.11 -23.11
C PRO A 282 -11.03 8.24 -21.86
N TRP A 283 -12.26 7.82 -21.52
CA TRP A 283 -12.53 6.98 -20.34
C TRP A 283 -11.71 5.69 -20.27
N PHE A 284 -11.24 5.17 -21.41
CA PHE A 284 -10.41 3.96 -21.50
C PHE A 284 -8.89 4.24 -21.43
N PHE A 285 -8.46 5.47 -21.15
CA PHE A 285 -7.04 5.86 -21.15
C PHE A 285 -6.19 4.94 -20.28
N TYR A 286 -6.63 4.65 -19.05
CA TYR A 286 -5.91 3.76 -18.13
C TYR A 286 -5.87 2.30 -18.61
N LEU A 287 -6.88 1.84 -19.35
CA LEU A 287 -6.85 0.51 -19.95
C LEU A 287 -5.77 0.42 -21.04
N VAL A 288 -5.57 1.47 -21.82
CA VAL A 288 -4.47 1.53 -22.80
C VAL A 288 -3.12 1.47 -22.11
N LEU A 289 -2.92 2.20 -21.01
CA LEU A 289 -1.68 2.15 -20.23
C LEU A 289 -1.44 0.74 -19.66
N LEU A 290 -2.45 0.09 -19.12
CA LEU A 290 -2.38 -1.28 -18.63
C LEU A 290 -1.97 -2.27 -19.74
N ILE A 291 -2.53 -2.12 -20.94
CA ILE A 291 -2.16 -2.95 -22.09
C ILE A 291 -0.71 -2.68 -22.51
N LEU A 292 -0.26 -1.44 -22.52
CA LEU A 292 1.09 -1.09 -22.96
C LEU A 292 2.17 -1.55 -21.97
N TYR A 293 1.94 -1.42 -20.67
CA TYR A 293 2.97 -1.65 -19.65
C TYR A 293 2.85 -3.00 -18.96
N GLU A 294 1.62 -3.54 -18.81
CA GLU A 294 1.36 -4.73 -17.99
C GLU A 294 0.59 -5.83 -18.73
N LEU A 295 0.71 -5.89 -20.06
CA LEU A 295 -0.04 -6.85 -20.90
C LEU A 295 0.07 -8.31 -20.42
N PRO A 296 1.24 -8.85 -20.06
CA PRO A 296 1.34 -10.25 -19.61
C PRO A 296 0.54 -10.48 -18.31
N ILE A 297 0.59 -9.54 -17.37
CA ILE A 297 -0.15 -9.60 -16.11
C ILE A 297 -1.64 -9.51 -16.38
N LEU A 298 -2.07 -8.58 -17.24
CA LEU A 298 -3.47 -8.42 -17.62
C LEU A 298 -4.04 -9.70 -18.26
N ILE A 299 -3.32 -10.32 -19.19
CA ILE A 299 -3.73 -11.59 -19.83
C ILE A 299 -3.91 -12.69 -18.78
N LEU A 300 -2.95 -12.83 -17.88
CA LEU A 300 -3.02 -13.87 -16.83
C LEU A 300 -4.13 -13.59 -15.82
N ALA A 301 -4.38 -12.33 -15.46
CA ALA A 301 -5.47 -11.94 -14.58
C ALA A 301 -6.84 -12.27 -15.21
N VAL A 302 -7.04 -11.93 -16.48
CA VAL A 302 -8.27 -12.25 -17.22
C VAL A 302 -8.44 -13.76 -17.36
N ALA A 303 -7.40 -14.49 -17.78
CA ALA A 303 -7.44 -15.94 -17.90
C ALA A 303 -7.72 -16.64 -16.57
N GLY A 304 -7.08 -16.17 -15.49
CA GLY A 304 -7.33 -16.66 -14.13
C GLY A 304 -8.75 -16.42 -13.66
N THR A 305 -9.30 -15.24 -13.92
CA THR A 305 -10.69 -14.90 -13.59
C THR A 305 -11.68 -15.77 -14.36
N ILE A 306 -11.48 -15.96 -15.66
CA ILE A 306 -12.32 -16.85 -16.49
C ILE A 306 -12.25 -18.30 -15.96
N GLN A 307 -11.05 -18.81 -15.73
CA GLN A 307 -10.88 -20.17 -15.22
C GLN A 307 -11.54 -20.35 -13.85
N PHE A 308 -11.45 -19.34 -12.99
CA PHE A 308 -12.05 -19.33 -11.67
C PHE A 308 -13.58 -19.35 -11.74
N THR A 309 -14.18 -18.51 -12.56
CA THR A 309 -15.65 -18.45 -12.73
C THR A 309 -16.20 -19.75 -13.35
N MET A 310 -15.48 -20.36 -14.29
CA MET A 310 -15.88 -21.61 -14.93
C MET A 310 -15.77 -22.85 -14.02
N ARG A 311 -14.85 -22.86 -13.03
CA ARG A 311 -14.65 -24.01 -12.13
C ARG A 311 -15.48 -24.00 -10.87
N GLY A 312 -16.32 -23.01 -10.70
CA GLY A 312 -17.14 -22.80 -9.49
C GLY A 312 -16.34 -22.27 -8.30
N PHE A 313 -17.05 -21.55 -7.45
CA PHE A 313 -16.48 -20.82 -6.32
C PHE A 313 -16.11 -21.78 -5.17
N SER A 314 -14.82 -22.01 -4.96
CA SER A 314 -14.28 -22.61 -3.72
C SER A 314 -13.25 -21.67 -3.13
N LEU A 315 -13.36 -21.33 -1.83
CA LEU A 315 -12.42 -20.41 -1.17
C LEU A 315 -10.97 -20.95 -1.23
N SER A 316 -10.78 -22.27 -1.16
CA SER A 316 -9.47 -22.93 -1.33
C SER A 316 -8.90 -22.84 -2.75
N LYS A 317 -9.67 -22.32 -3.71
CA LYS A 317 -9.25 -22.07 -5.09
C LYS A 317 -9.23 -20.60 -5.46
N LEU A 318 -9.75 -19.73 -4.56
CA LEU A 318 -9.79 -18.29 -4.75
C LEU A 318 -8.51 -17.63 -4.22
N LEU A 319 -7.87 -18.29 -3.31
CA LEU A 319 -6.63 -17.93 -2.66
C LEU A 319 -5.56 -18.89 -3.15
#